data_3be212caf4487c6dea1d4e97b868be67
#
_entry.id   3be212caf4487c6dea1d4e97b868be67
#
_cell.length_a   1.000
_cell.length_b   1.000
_cell.length_c   1.000
_cell.angle_alpha   90.00
_cell.angle_beta   90.00
_cell.angle_gamma   90.00
#
_symmetry.space_group_name_H-M   'P 1'
#
loop_
_entity.id
_entity.type
_entity.pdbx_description
1 polymer ?
#
loop_
_entity_poly.entity_id
_entity_poly.type
_entity_poly.pdbx_seq_one_letter_code
_entity_poly.pdbx_strand_id
1 'polypeptide(L)'
;MNVKDSIRKRLNKSFAMISLVCSIGLVICGISLFVISSQYHNALTNYGFAQGDIGKAMVTFSEARSALRAVIGYTDMNEIADEQKNYETKKSAFEGYMADVEKTIVTKAGKDAYAQVESALNGYWTKADSILKQGATTDNGASGAAQKKEIEELSPMYDNVYAALKNIMDINVTKGDEVQNTLNVLMYILIVLVVAIIAFSVYMSTPVSYTHL
;
A
#
# COMPACT_ATOMS: atom_id res chain seq x y z
N MET A 1 59.25 2.12 -36.35
CA MET A 1 58.09 2.52 -35.51
C MET A 1 58.63 2.62 -34.08
N ASN A 2 58.64 3.79 -33.50
CA ASN A 2 59.30 4.08 -32.22
C ASN A 2 58.57 3.35 -31.08
N VAL A 3 59.26 2.60 -30.24
CA VAL A 3 58.67 1.81 -29.12
C VAL A 3 57.82 2.69 -28.22
N LYS A 4 58.24 3.94 -27.99
CA LYS A 4 57.47 4.96 -27.23
C LYS A 4 56.08 5.26 -27.85
N ASP A 5 55.97 5.35 -29.16
CA ASP A 5 54.70 5.60 -29.86
C ASP A 5 53.76 4.41 -29.78
N SER A 6 54.29 3.19 -29.75
CA SER A 6 53.49 1.98 -29.58
C SER A 6 52.90 1.86 -28.16
N ILE A 7 53.68 2.19 -27.12
CA ILE A 7 53.23 2.19 -25.71
C ILE A 7 52.18 3.24 -25.50
N ARG A 8 52.40 4.49 -25.97
CA ARG A 8 51.46 5.59 -25.88
C ARG A 8 50.09 5.29 -26.53
N LYS A 9 50.11 4.65 -27.71
CA LYS A 9 48.86 4.26 -28.40
C LYS A 9 48.10 3.18 -27.62
N ARG A 10 48.78 2.19 -27.04
CA ARG A 10 48.16 1.13 -26.22
C ARG A 10 47.55 1.74 -24.94
N LEU A 11 48.27 2.61 -24.25
CA LEU A 11 47.84 3.30 -23.06
C LEU A 11 46.55 4.10 -23.35
N ASN A 12 46.56 4.97 -24.39
CA ASN A 12 45.44 5.77 -24.77
C ASN A 12 44.21 4.91 -25.13
N LYS A 13 44.43 3.76 -25.83
CA LYS A 13 43.32 2.85 -26.17
C LYS A 13 42.70 2.22 -24.90
N SER A 14 43.54 1.79 -23.94
CA SER A 14 43.03 1.23 -22.67
C SER A 14 42.26 2.27 -21.87
N PHE A 15 42.77 3.48 -21.72
CA PHE A 15 42.06 4.58 -21.05
C PHE A 15 40.76 4.94 -21.74
N ALA A 16 40.76 5.03 -23.07
CA ALA A 16 39.54 5.33 -23.81
C ALA A 16 38.49 4.23 -23.63
N MET A 17 38.88 2.97 -23.62
CA MET A 17 37.99 1.84 -23.41
C MET A 17 37.41 1.80 -21.98
N ILE A 18 38.26 2.01 -20.97
CA ILE A 18 37.82 2.09 -19.57
C ILE A 18 36.84 3.25 -19.40
N SER A 19 37.18 4.45 -19.90
CA SER A 19 36.31 5.62 -19.84
C SER A 19 34.96 5.39 -20.51
N LEU A 20 34.95 4.74 -21.68
CA LEU A 20 33.73 4.41 -22.41
C LEU A 20 32.84 3.45 -21.60
N VAL A 21 33.41 2.35 -21.08
CA VAL A 21 32.66 1.37 -20.29
C VAL A 21 32.14 1.97 -19.01
N CYS A 22 32.95 2.76 -18.29
CA CYS A 22 32.52 3.47 -17.10
C CYS A 22 31.40 4.48 -17.39
N SER A 23 31.51 5.23 -18.47
CA SER A 23 30.47 6.19 -18.88
C SER A 23 29.14 5.50 -19.20
N ILE A 24 29.16 4.42 -19.97
CA ILE A 24 27.97 3.62 -20.26
C ILE A 24 27.39 3.03 -18.96
N GLY A 25 28.25 2.50 -18.10
CA GLY A 25 27.84 1.96 -16.80
C GLY A 25 27.15 3.00 -15.92
N LEU A 26 27.70 4.22 -15.85
CA LEU A 26 27.10 5.33 -15.09
C LEU A 26 25.72 5.73 -15.64
N VAL A 27 25.56 5.76 -16.95
CA VAL A 27 24.25 6.06 -17.58
C VAL A 27 23.23 4.98 -17.24
N ILE A 28 23.60 3.69 -17.34
CA ILE A 28 22.73 2.57 -16.98
C ILE A 28 22.36 2.65 -15.51
N CYS A 29 23.32 2.89 -14.61
CA CYS A 29 23.07 3.06 -13.18
C CYS A 29 22.10 4.22 -12.92
N GLY A 30 22.30 5.37 -13.56
CA GLY A 30 21.41 6.53 -13.40
C GLY A 30 19.96 6.23 -13.83
N ILE A 31 19.78 5.60 -14.98
CA ILE A 31 18.45 5.17 -15.45
C ILE A 31 17.83 4.16 -14.49
N SER A 32 18.60 3.16 -14.06
CA SER A 32 18.11 2.13 -13.13
C SER A 32 17.68 2.72 -11.79
N LEU A 33 18.44 3.65 -11.22
CA LEU A 33 18.09 4.35 -9.99
C LEU A 33 16.81 5.16 -10.15
N PHE A 34 16.63 5.83 -11.28
CA PHE A 34 15.40 6.57 -11.57
C PHE A 34 14.18 5.63 -11.64
N VAL A 35 14.30 4.48 -12.32
CA VAL A 35 13.25 3.47 -12.41
C VAL A 35 12.91 2.90 -11.03
N ILE A 36 13.93 2.53 -10.23
CA ILE A 36 13.75 2.03 -8.85
C ILE A 36 13.03 3.07 -8.00
N SER A 37 13.47 4.33 -8.04
CA SER A 37 12.85 5.42 -7.28
C SER A 37 11.37 5.62 -7.66
N SER A 38 11.06 5.60 -8.95
CA SER A 38 9.68 5.73 -9.45
C SER A 38 8.80 4.55 -9.00
N GLN A 39 9.30 3.33 -9.11
CA GLN A 39 8.58 2.13 -8.67
C GLN A 39 8.39 2.10 -7.15
N TYR A 40 9.38 2.53 -6.39
CA TYR A 40 9.26 2.65 -4.94
C TYR A 40 8.20 3.67 -4.54
N HIS A 41 8.18 4.85 -5.19
CA HIS A 41 7.14 5.85 -4.96
C HIS A 41 5.74 5.29 -5.26
N ASN A 42 5.57 4.60 -6.39
CA ASN A 42 4.30 3.96 -6.74
C ASN A 42 3.89 2.87 -5.74
N ALA A 43 4.85 2.05 -5.28
CA ALA A 43 4.60 1.02 -4.27
C ALA A 43 4.13 1.64 -2.95
N LEU A 44 4.81 2.70 -2.50
CA LEU A 44 4.45 3.39 -1.26
C LEU A 44 3.07 4.04 -1.35
N THR A 45 2.76 4.73 -2.45
CA THR A 45 1.49 5.43 -2.64
C THR A 45 0.32 4.46 -2.81
N ASN A 46 0.46 3.46 -3.68
CA ASN A 46 -0.66 2.60 -4.04
C ASN A 46 -0.87 1.42 -3.08
N TYR A 47 0.16 1.03 -2.33
CA TYR A 47 0.07 -0.12 -1.41
C TYR A 47 0.39 0.26 0.04
N GLY A 48 1.48 0.97 0.31
CA GLY A 48 1.89 1.32 1.66
C GLY A 48 0.89 2.25 2.37
N PHE A 49 0.56 3.38 1.80
CA PHE A 49 -0.40 4.33 2.38
C PHE A 49 -1.82 3.78 2.33
N ALA A 50 -2.19 3.07 1.24
CA ALA A 50 -3.49 2.43 1.12
C ALA A 50 -3.76 1.42 2.24
N GLN A 51 -2.77 0.64 2.69
CA GLN A 51 -2.92 -0.25 3.85
C GLN A 51 -3.28 0.52 5.12
N GLY A 52 -2.66 1.69 5.32
CA GLY A 52 -2.99 2.59 6.43
C GLY A 52 -4.45 3.06 6.39
N ASP A 53 -4.94 3.45 5.23
CA ASP A 53 -6.32 3.95 5.06
C ASP A 53 -7.35 2.83 5.14
N ILE A 54 -7.07 1.64 4.60
CA ILE A 54 -7.90 0.43 4.82
C ILE A 54 -7.95 0.09 6.31
N GLY A 55 -6.82 0.13 7.02
CA GLY A 55 -6.77 -0.11 8.47
C GLY A 55 -7.63 0.88 9.25
N LYS A 56 -7.56 2.18 8.92
CA LYS A 56 -8.41 3.22 9.53
C LYS A 56 -9.89 2.99 9.20
N ALA A 57 -10.22 2.61 7.96
CA ALA A 57 -11.59 2.27 7.57
C ALA A 57 -12.12 1.09 8.40
N MET A 58 -11.35 0.02 8.58
CA MET A 58 -11.74 -1.12 9.41
C MET A 58 -11.97 -0.73 10.88
N VAL A 59 -11.12 0.13 11.43
CA VAL A 59 -11.27 0.63 12.81
C VAL A 59 -12.52 1.49 12.94
N THR A 60 -12.70 2.49 12.07
CA THR A 60 -13.86 3.40 12.13
C THR A 60 -15.18 2.67 11.85
N PHE A 61 -15.19 1.65 11.00
CA PHE A 61 -16.34 0.77 10.79
C PHE A 61 -16.72 0.02 12.08
N SER A 62 -15.72 -0.51 12.79
CA SER A 62 -15.93 -1.18 14.07
C SER A 62 -16.40 -0.21 15.16
N GLU A 63 -15.86 1.01 15.18
CA GLU A 63 -16.26 2.07 16.11
C GLU A 63 -17.69 2.55 15.83
N ALA A 64 -18.10 2.69 14.57
CA ALA A 64 -19.48 2.99 14.21
C ALA A 64 -20.46 1.93 14.72
N ARG A 65 -20.13 0.64 14.57
CA ARG A 65 -20.91 -0.45 15.15
C ARG A 65 -20.97 -0.37 16.68
N SER A 66 -19.85 -0.06 17.31
CA SER A 66 -19.78 0.08 18.78
C SER A 66 -20.68 1.21 19.25
N ALA A 67 -20.67 2.37 18.59
CA ALA A 67 -21.54 3.50 18.89
C ALA A 67 -23.03 3.16 18.68
N LEU A 68 -23.36 2.43 17.59
CA LEU A 68 -24.72 1.93 17.37
C LEU A 68 -25.18 1.04 18.54
N ARG A 69 -24.34 0.13 19.01
CA ARG A 69 -24.66 -0.73 20.16
C ARG A 69 -24.83 0.05 21.45
N ALA A 70 -24.06 1.12 21.64
CA ALA A 70 -24.22 2.03 22.76
C ALA A 70 -25.56 2.77 22.70
N VAL A 71 -25.94 3.31 21.53
CA VAL A 71 -27.24 3.96 21.32
C VAL A 71 -28.41 3.06 21.72
N ILE A 72 -28.40 1.81 21.26
CA ILE A 72 -29.49 0.86 21.55
C ILE A 72 -29.39 0.21 22.93
N GLY A 73 -28.29 0.44 23.67
CA GLY A 73 -28.06 -0.12 25.00
C GLY A 73 -28.27 0.88 26.14
N TYR A 74 -28.14 2.18 25.88
CA TYR A 74 -28.27 3.20 26.89
C TYR A 74 -29.75 3.51 27.23
N THR A 75 -29.95 4.00 28.43
CA THR A 75 -31.27 4.38 28.98
C THR A 75 -31.40 5.88 29.28
N ASP A 76 -30.33 6.64 29.17
CA ASP A 76 -30.30 8.10 29.28
C ASP A 76 -30.32 8.75 27.89
N MET A 77 -31.24 9.71 27.70
CA MET A 77 -31.41 10.39 26.40
C MET A 77 -30.18 11.21 25.98
N ASN A 78 -29.41 11.74 26.92
CA ASN A 78 -28.20 12.51 26.58
C ASN A 78 -27.10 11.57 26.09
N GLU A 79 -26.90 10.44 26.79
CA GLU A 79 -25.95 9.41 26.36
C GLU A 79 -26.34 8.84 24.99
N ILE A 80 -27.62 8.57 24.75
CA ILE A 80 -28.16 8.14 23.46
C ILE A 80 -27.82 9.16 22.35
N ALA A 81 -28.08 10.46 22.61
CA ALA A 81 -27.85 11.53 21.65
C ALA A 81 -26.35 11.71 21.34
N ASP A 82 -25.49 11.61 22.34
CA ASP A 82 -24.02 11.70 22.18
C ASP A 82 -23.49 10.53 21.34
N GLU A 83 -23.97 9.32 21.60
CA GLU A 83 -23.55 8.14 20.84
C GLU A 83 -24.13 8.09 19.42
N GLN A 84 -25.33 8.65 19.19
CA GLN A 84 -25.82 8.86 17.82
C GLN A 84 -24.91 9.79 17.02
N LYS A 85 -24.47 10.90 17.61
CA LYS A 85 -23.52 11.81 16.99
C LYS A 85 -22.16 11.12 16.74
N ASN A 86 -21.70 10.29 17.68
CA ASN A 86 -20.49 9.49 17.53
C ASN A 86 -20.63 8.50 16.36
N TYR A 87 -21.75 7.78 16.26
CA TYR A 87 -22.05 6.88 15.13
C TYR A 87 -21.96 7.60 13.78
N GLU A 88 -22.63 8.74 13.62
CA GLU A 88 -22.57 9.52 12.37
C GLU A 88 -21.15 10.01 12.05
N THR A 89 -20.42 10.44 13.07
CA THR A 89 -19.03 10.86 12.92
C THR A 89 -18.13 9.71 12.42
N LYS A 90 -18.29 8.52 13.01
CA LYS A 90 -17.50 7.34 12.62
C LYS A 90 -17.90 6.80 11.25
N LYS A 91 -19.19 6.83 10.91
CA LYS A 91 -19.70 6.49 9.57
C LYS A 91 -19.10 7.42 8.50
N SER A 92 -19.15 8.73 8.72
CA SER A 92 -18.58 9.72 7.80
C SER A 92 -17.04 9.57 7.67
N ALA A 93 -16.33 9.31 8.76
CA ALA A 93 -14.89 9.07 8.72
C ALA A 93 -14.56 7.80 7.93
N PHE A 94 -15.32 6.73 8.11
CA PHE A 94 -15.20 5.50 7.32
C PHE A 94 -15.38 5.77 5.82
N GLU A 95 -16.42 6.51 5.44
CA GLU A 95 -16.68 6.88 4.04
C GLU A 95 -15.52 7.69 3.45
N GLY A 96 -14.94 8.61 4.22
CA GLY A 96 -13.76 9.38 3.84
C GLY A 96 -12.54 8.48 3.57
N TYR A 97 -12.24 7.53 4.47
CA TYR A 97 -11.13 6.59 4.26
C TYR A 97 -11.38 5.66 3.07
N MET A 98 -12.61 5.21 2.86
CA MET A 98 -12.93 4.38 1.70
C MET A 98 -12.77 5.14 0.38
N ALA A 99 -13.12 6.43 0.34
CA ALA A 99 -12.87 7.28 -0.81
C ALA A 99 -11.37 7.48 -1.11
N ASP A 100 -10.51 7.50 -0.07
CA ASP A 100 -9.06 7.55 -0.25
C ASP A 100 -8.51 6.20 -0.72
N VAL A 101 -9.02 5.09 -0.20
CA VAL A 101 -8.69 3.73 -0.65
C VAL A 101 -9.02 3.57 -2.14
N GLU A 102 -10.19 4.02 -2.60
CA GLU A 102 -10.59 3.93 -4.02
C GLU A 102 -9.56 4.54 -4.96
N LYS A 103 -9.00 5.70 -4.61
CA LYS A 103 -8.00 6.41 -5.42
C LYS A 103 -6.69 5.63 -5.60
N THR A 104 -6.38 4.72 -4.69
CA THR A 104 -5.14 3.93 -4.70
C THR A 104 -5.29 2.56 -5.35
N ILE A 105 -6.53 2.15 -5.69
CA ILE A 105 -6.81 0.85 -6.30
C ILE A 105 -6.47 0.87 -7.78
N VAL A 106 -5.34 0.29 -8.15
CA VAL A 106 -4.83 0.26 -9.53
C VAL A 106 -4.98 -1.11 -10.21
N THR A 107 -5.19 -2.19 -9.44
CA THR A 107 -5.28 -3.55 -9.97
C THR A 107 -6.72 -3.98 -10.22
N LYS A 108 -6.92 -4.90 -11.18
CA LYS A 108 -8.24 -5.49 -11.42
C LYS A 108 -8.79 -6.21 -10.17
N ALA A 109 -7.95 -7.03 -9.53
CA ALA A 109 -8.34 -7.74 -8.31
C ALA A 109 -8.76 -6.79 -7.18
N GLY A 110 -8.04 -5.66 -7.01
CA GLY A 110 -8.41 -4.61 -6.06
C GLY A 110 -9.77 -3.98 -6.39
N LYS A 111 -10.02 -3.65 -7.65
CA LYS A 111 -11.31 -3.10 -8.10
C LYS A 111 -12.47 -4.05 -7.87
N ASP A 112 -12.28 -5.33 -8.20
CA ASP A 112 -13.29 -6.36 -7.98
C ASP A 112 -13.58 -6.54 -6.47
N ALA A 113 -12.56 -6.49 -5.61
CA ALA A 113 -12.72 -6.57 -4.17
C ALA A 113 -13.37 -5.30 -3.58
N TYR A 114 -13.05 -4.12 -4.08
CA TYR A 114 -13.69 -2.86 -3.67
C TYR A 114 -15.19 -2.86 -3.99
N ALA A 115 -15.58 -3.30 -5.18
CA ALA A 115 -16.99 -3.44 -5.55
C ALA A 115 -17.75 -4.43 -4.63
N GLN A 116 -17.09 -5.47 -4.13
CA GLN A 116 -17.68 -6.36 -3.12
C GLN A 116 -17.93 -5.65 -1.79
N VAL A 117 -16.99 -4.78 -1.35
CA VAL A 117 -17.20 -3.95 -0.14
C VAL A 117 -18.37 -3.01 -0.33
N GLU A 118 -18.45 -2.29 -1.44
CA GLU A 118 -19.57 -1.37 -1.73
C GLU A 118 -20.92 -2.09 -1.71
N SER A 119 -20.97 -3.28 -2.35
CA SER A 119 -22.18 -4.11 -2.36
C SER A 119 -22.61 -4.54 -0.95
N ALA A 120 -21.67 -4.96 -0.11
CA ALA A 120 -21.93 -5.36 1.26
C ALA A 120 -22.36 -4.18 2.15
N LEU A 121 -21.74 -3.02 1.97
CA LEU A 121 -22.04 -1.79 2.72
C LEU A 121 -23.43 -1.24 2.45
N ASN A 122 -23.90 -1.31 1.20
CA ASN A 122 -25.20 -0.75 0.83
C ASN A 122 -26.34 -1.33 1.69
N GLY A 123 -26.36 -2.66 1.86
CA GLY A 123 -27.33 -3.32 2.74
C GLY A 123 -27.08 -3.06 4.23
N TYR A 124 -25.81 -3.04 4.64
CA TYR A 124 -25.41 -2.83 6.04
C TYR A 124 -25.89 -1.49 6.60
N TRP A 125 -25.54 -0.38 5.95
CA TRP A 125 -25.91 0.95 6.45
C TRP A 125 -27.41 1.15 6.53
N THR A 126 -28.17 0.69 5.53
CA THR A 126 -29.63 0.75 5.54
C THR A 126 -30.22 0.02 6.75
N LYS A 127 -29.69 -1.16 7.06
CA LYS A 127 -30.13 -1.95 8.22
C LYS A 127 -29.69 -1.30 9.53
N ALA A 128 -28.45 -0.84 9.62
CA ALA A 128 -27.89 -0.19 10.79
C ALA A 128 -28.70 1.07 11.17
N ASP A 129 -28.97 1.95 10.20
CA ASP A 129 -29.76 3.17 10.41
C ASP A 129 -31.20 2.87 10.86
N SER A 130 -31.80 1.78 10.34
CA SER A 130 -33.13 1.32 10.77
C SER A 130 -33.13 0.82 12.21
N ILE A 131 -32.13 0.05 12.61
CA ILE A 131 -31.97 -0.46 13.98
C ILE A 131 -31.68 0.69 14.96
N LEU A 132 -30.80 1.60 14.58
CA LEU A 132 -30.47 2.79 15.36
C LEU A 132 -31.75 3.64 15.61
N LYS A 133 -32.52 3.93 14.56
CA LYS A 133 -33.77 4.67 14.67
C LYS A 133 -34.79 3.99 15.58
N GLN A 134 -34.86 2.66 15.57
CA GLN A 134 -35.79 1.90 16.45
C GLN A 134 -35.33 1.91 17.90
N GLY A 135 -34.01 1.82 18.14
CA GLY A 135 -33.45 1.62 19.47
C GLY A 135 -33.00 2.87 20.20
N ALA A 136 -32.94 4.04 19.51
CA ALA A 136 -32.61 5.35 20.12
C ALA A 136 -33.72 5.87 20.99
N THR A 137 -34.01 5.20 22.10
CA THR A 137 -35.14 5.49 22.98
C THR A 137 -34.90 4.95 24.39
N THR A 138 -35.56 5.53 25.37
CA THR A 138 -35.58 5.03 26.75
C THR A 138 -36.66 3.92 26.97
N ASP A 139 -37.43 3.58 25.95
CA ASP A 139 -38.36 2.44 25.99
C ASP A 139 -37.59 1.11 25.91
N ASN A 140 -37.60 0.36 26.99
CA ASN A 140 -36.87 -0.91 27.10
C ASN A 140 -37.38 -1.98 26.10
N GLY A 141 -38.64 -1.92 25.69
CA GLY A 141 -39.20 -2.88 24.72
C GLY A 141 -38.66 -2.63 23.31
N ALA A 142 -38.67 -1.35 22.88
CA ALA A 142 -38.14 -0.94 21.58
C ALA A 142 -36.61 -1.12 21.50
N SER A 143 -35.90 -0.72 22.57
CA SER A 143 -34.46 -0.92 22.69
C SER A 143 -34.08 -2.43 22.64
N GLY A 144 -34.74 -3.28 23.42
CA GLY A 144 -34.51 -4.73 23.41
C GLY A 144 -34.80 -5.39 22.05
N ALA A 145 -35.86 -4.91 21.35
CA ALA A 145 -36.12 -5.37 19.99
C ALA A 145 -35.01 -4.95 18.97
N ALA A 146 -34.49 -3.73 19.13
CA ALA A 146 -33.36 -3.26 18.32
C ALA A 146 -32.08 -4.05 18.59
N GLN A 147 -31.77 -4.35 19.87
CA GLN A 147 -30.63 -5.19 20.25
C GLN A 147 -30.73 -6.60 19.64
N LYS A 148 -31.93 -7.20 19.68
CA LYS A 148 -32.14 -8.50 19.06
C LYS A 148 -31.88 -8.45 17.53
N LYS A 149 -32.34 -7.43 16.83
CA LYS A 149 -32.07 -7.26 15.39
C LYS A 149 -30.60 -6.99 15.10
N GLU A 150 -29.90 -6.26 15.97
CA GLU A 150 -28.45 -6.07 15.84
C GLU A 150 -27.73 -7.40 15.85
N ILE A 151 -28.07 -8.28 16.78
CA ILE A 151 -27.45 -9.59 16.92
C ILE A 151 -27.82 -10.53 15.77
N GLU A 152 -29.12 -10.64 15.44
CA GLU A 152 -29.61 -11.64 14.51
C GLU A 152 -29.46 -11.23 13.03
N GLU A 153 -29.59 -9.95 12.72
CA GLU A 153 -29.61 -9.45 11.34
C GLU A 153 -28.38 -8.63 10.96
N LEU A 154 -27.94 -7.70 11.82
CA LEU A 154 -26.85 -6.78 11.50
C LEU A 154 -25.47 -7.42 11.70
N SER A 155 -25.30 -8.25 12.72
CA SER A 155 -24.02 -8.89 13.04
C SER A 155 -23.46 -9.73 11.89
N PRO A 156 -24.24 -10.59 11.22
CA PRO A 156 -23.76 -11.31 10.04
C PRO A 156 -23.39 -10.39 8.86
N MET A 157 -24.12 -9.29 8.68
CA MET A 157 -23.81 -8.29 7.66
C MET A 157 -22.50 -7.55 7.98
N TYR A 158 -22.26 -7.22 9.24
CA TYR A 158 -20.99 -6.66 9.71
C TYR A 158 -19.83 -7.59 9.38
N ASP A 159 -19.96 -8.87 9.69
CA ASP A 159 -18.91 -9.86 9.43
C ASP A 159 -18.59 -9.97 7.93
N ASN A 160 -19.61 -9.89 7.07
CA ASN A 160 -19.42 -9.87 5.62
C ASN A 160 -18.67 -8.63 5.12
N VAL A 161 -19.03 -7.42 5.61
CA VAL A 161 -18.32 -6.19 5.27
C VAL A 161 -16.88 -6.26 5.76
N TYR A 162 -16.68 -6.68 7.00
CA TYR A 162 -15.34 -6.78 7.60
C TYR A 162 -14.44 -7.78 6.86
N ALA A 163 -15.00 -8.92 6.44
CA ALA A 163 -14.30 -9.89 5.61
C ALA A 163 -13.93 -9.32 4.22
N ALA A 164 -14.81 -8.54 3.61
CA ALA A 164 -14.54 -7.88 2.34
C ALA A 164 -13.44 -6.81 2.47
N LEU A 165 -13.45 -6.00 3.54
CA LEU A 165 -12.38 -5.05 3.86
C LEU A 165 -11.03 -5.76 4.09
N LYS A 166 -11.06 -6.87 4.82
CA LYS A 166 -9.87 -7.70 5.02
C LYS A 166 -9.33 -8.24 3.70
N ASN A 167 -10.19 -8.66 2.77
CA ASN A 167 -9.76 -9.11 1.46
C ASN A 167 -9.03 -8.03 0.66
N ILE A 168 -9.51 -6.77 0.68
CA ILE A 168 -8.77 -5.64 0.07
C ILE A 168 -7.40 -5.46 0.74
N MET A 169 -7.34 -5.53 2.06
CA MET A 169 -6.08 -5.45 2.80
C MET A 169 -5.10 -6.54 2.37
N ASP A 170 -5.55 -7.79 2.32
CA ASP A 170 -4.72 -8.94 1.94
C ASP A 170 -4.20 -8.81 0.48
N ILE A 171 -5.03 -8.32 -0.46
CA ILE A 171 -4.63 -8.02 -1.83
C ILE A 171 -3.55 -6.92 -1.85
N ASN A 172 -3.73 -5.86 -1.10
CA ASN A 172 -2.78 -4.75 -1.03
C ASN A 172 -1.43 -5.19 -0.44
N VAL A 173 -1.43 -5.97 0.65
CA VAL A 173 -0.22 -6.53 1.26
C VAL A 173 0.51 -7.41 0.25
N THR A 174 -0.19 -8.35 -0.38
CA THR A 174 0.41 -9.26 -1.37
C THR A 174 1.04 -8.50 -2.54
N LYS A 175 0.36 -7.47 -3.05
CA LYS A 175 0.89 -6.65 -4.14
C LYS A 175 2.06 -5.77 -3.71
N GLY A 176 2.04 -5.26 -2.51
CA GLY A 176 3.18 -4.55 -1.91
C GLY A 176 4.43 -5.44 -1.85
N ASP A 177 4.28 -6.66 -1.37
CA ASP A 177 5.37 -7.66 -1.28
C ASP A 177 5.91 -8.05 -2.67
N GLU A 178 5.03 -8.26 -3.67
CA GLU A 178 5.44 -8.54 -5.05
C GLU A 178 6.31 -7.40 -5.63
N VAL A 179 5.91 -6.15 -5.42
CA VAL A 179 6.68 -4.98 -5.89
C VAL A 179 7.99 -4.86 -5.13
N GLN A 180 7.99 -5.05 -3.82
CA GLN A 180 9.21 -5.05 -3.01
C GLN A 180 10.21 -6.11 -3.49
N ASN A 181 9.75 -7.33 -3.76
CA ASN A 181 10.60 -8.39 -4.27
C ASN A 181 11.20 -8.03 -5.65
N THR A 182 10.39 -7.45 -6.53
CA THR A 182 10.86 -6.97 -7.84
C THR A 182 11.94 -5.89 -7.70
N LEU A 183 11.74 -4.93 -6.80
CA LEU A 183 12.73 -3.88 -6.52
C LEU A 183 14.03 -4.43 -5.94
N ASN A 184 13.96 -5.42 -5.05
CA ASN A 184 15.12 -6.10 -4.51
C ASN A 184 15.94 -6.80 -5.62
N VAL A 185 15.27 -7.51 -6.53
CA VAL A 185 15.94 -8.17 -7.67
C VAL A 185 16.64 -7.14 -8.56
N LEU A 186 15.96 -6.03 -8.90
CA LEU A 186 16.55 -4.95 -9.69
C LEU A 186 17.78 -4.34 -9.01
N MET A 187 17.72 -4.14 -7.69
CA MET A 187 18.84 -3.63 -6.91
C MET A 187 20.04 -4.61 -6.93
N TYR A 188 19.81 -5.91 -6.78
CA TYR A 188 20.88 -6.91 -6.88
C TYR A 188 21.52 -6.94 -8.27
N ILE A 189 20.74 -6.86 -9.34
CA ILE A 189 21.26 -6.78 -10.72
C ILE A 189 22.14 -5.54 -10.88
N LEU A 190 21.72 -4.40 -10.33
CA LEU A 190 22.50 -3.17 -10.38
C LEU A 190 23.85 -3.30 -9.64
N ILE A 191 23.83 -3.90 -8.44
CA ILE A 191 25.05 -4.15 -7.65
C ILE A 191 26.03 -5.06 -8.45
N VAL A 192 25.54 -6.14 -9.03
CA VAL A 192 26.36 -7.05 -9.84
C VAL A 192 26.96 -6.32 -11.04
N LEU A 193 26.18 -5.47 -11.71
CA LEU A 193 26.67 -4.64 -12.83
C LEU A 193 27.81 -3.71 -12.39
N VAL A 194 27.66 -3.01 -11.29
CA VAL A 194 28.71 -2.12 -10.75
C VAL A 194 29.98 -2.89 -10.41
N VAL A 195 29.85 -4.04 -9.75
CA VAL A 195 31.00 -4.91 -9.43
C VAL A 195 31.70 -5.37 -10.70
N ALA A 196 30.97 -5.78 -11.73
CA ALA A 196 31.52 -6.20 -13.02
C ALA A 196 32.28 -5.05 -13.71
N ILE A 197 31.77 -3.83 -13.68
CA ILE A 197 32.45 -2.65 -14.25
C ILE A 197 33.77 -2.37 -13.50
N ILE A 198 33.74 -2.44 -12.17
CA ILE A 198 34.96 -2.26 -11.35
C ILE A 198 36.00 -3.34 -11.67
N ALA A 199 35.61 -4.62 -11.69
CA ALA A 199 36.50 -5.73 -12.01
C ALA A 199 37.10 -5.59 -13.41
N PHE A 200 36.31 -5.22 -14.42
CA PHE A 200 36.78 -4.95 -15.77
C PHE A 200 37.77 -3.78 -15.80
N SER A 201 37.51 -2.70 -15.09
CA SER A 201 38.39 -1.53 -15.04
C SER A 201 39.73 -1.86 -14.40
N VAL A 202 39.75 -2.68 -13.34
CA VAL A 202 40.96 -3.19 -12.69
C VAL A 202 41.74 -4.11 -13.64
N TYR A 203 41.06 -5.06 -14.29
CA TYR A 203 41.66 -5.96 -15.26
C TYR A 203 42.36 -5.23 -16.41
N MET A 204 41.71 -4.23 -16.99
CA MET A 204 42.24 -3.42 -18.09
C MET A 204 43.38 -2.48 -17.66
N SER A 205 43.52 -2.13 -16.38
CA SER A 205 44.60 -1.29 -15.87
C SER A 205 45.85 -2.08 -15.49
N THR A 206 45.77 -3.38 -15.17
CA THR A 206 46.90 -4.20 -14.74
C THR A 206 48.00 -4.36 -15.80
N PRO A 207 47.72 -4.62 -17.12
CA PRO A 207 48.78 -4.75 -18.12
C PRO A 207 49.57 -3.45 -18.35
N VAL A 208 49.03 -2.32 -17.99
CA VAL A 208 49.69 -1.00 -18.11
C VAL A 208 50.77 -0.84 -17.03
N SER A 209 50.54 -1.39 -15.84
CA SER A 209 51.48 -1.28 -14.70
C SER A 209 52.74 -2.15 -14.89
N TYR A 210 52.65 -3.30 -15.59
CA TYR A 210 53.80 -4.21 -15.82
C TYR A 210 54.74 -3.77 -16.96
N THR A 211 54.37 -2.75 -17.74
CA THR A 211 55.25 -2.22 -18.82
C THR A 211 56.14 -1.08 -18.37
N HIS A 212 56.09 -0.69 -17.09
CA HIS A 212 56.92 0.36 -16.49
C HIS A 212 57.98 -0.11 -15.49
N LEU A 213 58.14 -1.43 -15.31
CA LEU A 213 59.25 -2.07 -14.61
C LEU A 213 60.20 -2.71 -15.63
#